data_c9314815521341cf664053266344eaf9
#
_entry.id   c9314815521341cf664053266344eaf9
#
_cell.length_a   1.000
_cell.length_b   1.000
_cell.length_c   1.000
_cell.angle_alpha   90.00
_cell.angle_beta   90.00
_cell.angle_gamma   90.00
#
_symmetry.space_group_name_H-M   'P 1'
#
loop_
_entity.id
_entity.type
_entity.pdbx_description
1 polymer ?
#
loop_
_entity_poly.entity_id
_entity_poly.type
_entity_poly.pdbx_seq_one_letter_code
_entity_poly.pdbx_strand_id
1 'polypeptide(L)'
;MKQSIAQEMQARLAALEPSRLEVIDESEQHRGHSGWREGGQTHFRIRMASPRFQGLGRVEQHRLVNRTLGDIVPRIHALALELSAG
;
A
#
# COMPACT_ATOMS: atom_id res chain seq x y z
N MET A 1 -18.80 -10.18 -5.73
CA MET A 1 -18.39 -8.85 -6.18
C MET A 1 -16.88 -8.73 -6.13
N LYS A 2 -16.34 -8.01 -7.09
CA LYS A 2 -14.90 -7.85 -7.19
C LYS A 2 -14.41 -6.83 -6.15
N GLN A 3 -13.37 -7.18 -5.41
CA GLN A 3 -12.76 -6.23 -4.47
C GLN A 3 -12.01 -5.13 -5.23
N SER A 4 -12.00 -3.93 -4.65
CA SER A 4 -11.13 -2.87 -5.14
C SER A 4 -9.67 -3.22 -4.79
N ILE A 5 -8.71 -2.59 -5.47
CA ILE A 5 -7.30 -2.81 -5.15
C ILE A 5 -7.01 -2.40 -3.70
N ALA A 6 -7.62 -1.31 -3.22
CA ALA A 6 -7.45 -0.90 -1.82
C ALA A 6 -7.93 -1.98 -0.85
N GLN A 7 -9.06 -2.62 -1.14
CA GLN A 7 -9.57 -3.72 -0.31
C GLN A 7 -8.64 -4.92 -0.33
N GLU A 8 -8.10 -5.26 -1.51
CA GLU A 8 -7.12 -6.35 -1.62
C GLU A 8 -5.86 -6.04 -0.81
N MET A 9 -5.38 -4.80 -0.87
CA MET A 9 -4.23 -4.37 -0.09
C MET A 9 -4.48 -4.53 1.41
N GLN A 10 -5.63 -4.07 1.89
CA GLN A 10 -6.00 -4.19 3.29
C GLN A 10 -6.03 -5.64 3.74
N ALA A 11 -6.61 -6.51 2.91
CA ALA A 11 -6.69 -7.93 3.23
C ALA A 11 -5.31 -8.56 3.35
N ARG A 12 -4.40 -8.25 2.43
CA ARG A 12 -3.05 -8.80 2.46
C ARG A 12 -2.21 -8.26 3.61
N LEU A 13 -2.31 -6.96 3.86
CA LEU A 13 -1.54 -6.32 4.92
C LEU A 13 -2.01 -6.71 6.32
N ALA A 14 -3.22 -7.24 6.45
CA ALA A 14 -3.70 -7.77 7.72
C ALA A 14 -2.80 -8.88 8.26
N ALA A 15 -2.07 -9.59 7.39
CA ALA A 15 -1.12 -10.62 7.81
C ALA A 15 0.03 -10.07 8.65
N LEU A 16 0.31 -8.77 8.56
CA LEU A 16 1.36 -8.12 9.34
C LEU A 16 0.85 -7.61 10.70
N GLU A 17 -0.41 -7.91 11.03
CA GLU A 17 -1.02 -7.56 12.32
C GLU A 17 -0.86 -6.08 12.66
N PRO A 18 -1.29 -5.17 11.77
CA PRO A 18 -1.09 -3.75 11.99
C PRO A 18 -1.91 -3.24 13.16
N SER A 19 -1.31 -2.36 13.96
CA SER A 19 -2.03 -1.61 14.98
C SER A 19 -2.76 -0.42 14.34
N ARG A 20 -2.30 0.01 13.17
CA ARG A 20 -2.92 1.07 12.38
C ARG A 20 -2.70 0.75 10.90
N LEU A 21 -3.74 0.90 10.10
CA LEU A 21 -3.64 0.70 8.66
C LEU A 21 -4.62 1.63 7.94
N GLU A 22 -4.07 2.49 7.08
CA GLU A 22 -4.85 3.31 6.17
C GLU A 22 -4.35 3.06 4.76
N VAL A 23 -5.27 2.75 3.85
CA VAL A 23 -4.97 2.62 2.41
C VAL A 23 -5.77 3.69 1.70
N ILE A 24 -5.05 4.62 1.07
CA ILE A 24 -5.66 5.79 0.44
C ILE A 24 -5.40 5.73 -1.05
N ASP A 25 -6.47 5.79 -1.84
CA ASP A 25 -6.38 5.90 -3.30
C ASP A 25 -6.21 7.39 -3.64
N GLU A 26 -5.01 7.75 -4.10
CA GLU A 26 -4.68 9.13 -4.46
C GLU A 26 -4.73 9.36 -5.97
N SER A 27 -5.36 8.48 -6.71
CA SER A 27 -5.35 8.54 -8.17
C SER A 27 -5.87 9.87 -8.72
N GLU A 28 -6.89 10.44 -8.09
CA GLU A 28 -7.44 11.73 -8.54
C GLU A 28 -6.43 12.87 -8.37
N GLN A 29 -5.54 12.80 -7.42
CA GLN A 29 -4.50 13.81 -7.22
C GLN A 29 -3.47 13.80 -8.35
N HIS A 30 -3.42 12.71 -9.11
CA HIS A 30 -2.49 12.53 -10.22
C HIS A 30 -3.18 12.57 -11.58
N ARG A 31 -4.41 13.06 -11.63
CA ARG A 31 -5.19 13.11 -12.85
C ARG A 31 -4.43 13.86 -13.95
N GLY A 32 -4.34 13.23 -15.13
CA GLY A 32 -3.60 13.78 -16.25
C GLY A 32 -2.10 13.56 -16.19
N HIS A 33 -1.58 13.02 -15.10
CA HIS A 33 -0.15 12.70 -14.95
C HIS A 33 0.14 11.31 -15.52
N SER A 34 1.42 11.03 -15.73
CA SER A 34 1.87 9.73 -16.20
C SER A 34 1.35 8.61 -15.31
N GLY A 35 0.83 7.55 -15.92
CA GLY A 35 0.32 6.40 -15.21
C GLY A 35 -1.11 6.53 -14.71
N TRP A 36 -1.71 7.74 -14.81
CA TRP A 36 -3.10 7.92 -14.42
C TRP A 36 -4.02 7.25 -15.45
N ARG A 37 -5.10 6.66 -14.96
CA ARG A 37 -6.17 6.14 -15.82
C ARG A 37 -7.51 6.41 -15.17
N GLU A 38 -8.54 6.47 -16.01
CA GLU A 38 -9.90 6.70 -15.56
C GLU A 38 -10.36 5.56 -14.65
N GLY A 39 -11.11 5.91 -13.60
CA GLY A 39 -11.57 4.93 -12.62
C GLY A 39 -10.66 4.78 -11.41
N GLY A 40 -9.51 5.46 -11.41
CA GLY A 40 -8.58 5.43 -10.27
C GLY A 40 -7.80 4.13 -10.15
N GLN A 41 -7.44 3.77 -8.92
CA GLN A 41 -6.73 2.55 -8.60
C GLN A 41 -5.33 2.47 -9.24
N THR A 42 -4.67 3.63 -9.39
CA THR A 42 -3.34 3.71 -9.98
C THR A 42 -2.28 4.21 -9.00
N HIS A 43 -2.64 5.13 -8.09
CA HIS A 43 -1.72 5.77 -7.17
C HIS A 43 -2.26 5.59 -5.75
N PHE A 44 -1.46 5.00 -4.89
CA PHE A 44 -1.88 4.67 -3.53
C PHE A 44 -0.89 5.17 -2.50
N ARG A 45 -1.42 5.49 -1.32
CA ARG A 45 -0.63 5.76 -0.13
C ARG A 45 -1.06 4.80 0.96
N ILE A 46 -0.09 4.18 1.63
CA ILE A 46 -0.34 3.32 2.78
C ILE A 46 0.32 3.95 3.99
N ARG A 47 -0.49 4.20 5.03
CA ARG A 47 -0.01 4.59 6.35
C ARG A 47 -0.23 3.42 7.27
N MET A 48 0.85 2.88 7.83
CA MET A 48 0.75 1.64 8.58
C MET A 48 1.72 1.62 9.75
N ALA A 49 1.21 1.15 10.88
CA ALA A 49 2.03 0.85 12.05
C ALA A 49 1.86 -0.63 12.37
N SER A 50 2.97 -1.32 12.60
CA SER A 50 2.94 -2.75 12.89
C SER A 50 4.14 -3.14 13.75
N PRO A 51 3.95 -3.99 14.78
CA PRO A 51 5.06 -4.51 15.56
C PRO A 51 6.03 -5.35 14.71
N ARG A 52 5.60 -5.83 13.55
CA ARG A 52 6.46 -6.57 12.62
C ARG A 52 7.59 -5.71 12.05
N PHE A 53 7.45 -4.38 12.11
CA PHE A 53 8.49 -3.47 11.64
C PHE A 53 9.56 -3.20 12.69
N GLN A 54 9.36 -3.62 13.93
CA GLN A 54 10.31 -3.37 15.00
C GLN A 54 11.65 -4.02 14.69
N GLY A 55 12.73 -3.24 14.83
CA GLY A 55 14.08 -3.73 14.55
C GLY A 55 14.45 -3.73 13.07
N LEU A 56 13.52 -3.39 12.17
CA LEU A 56 13.79 -3.32 10.73
C LEU A 56 14.16 -1.89 10.32
N GLY A 57 15.16 -1.76 9.44
CA GLY A 57 15.47 -0.50 8.82
C GLY A 57 14.41 -0.12 7.78
N ARG A 58 14.48 1.13 7.30
CA ARG A 58 13.47 1.65 6.37
C ARG A 58 13.34 0.77 5.12
N VAL A 59 14.46 0.40 4.52
CA VAL A 59 14.44 -0.43 3.30
C VAL A 59 13.81 -1.78 3.56
N GLU A 60 14.13 -2.39 4.71
CA GLU A 60 13.58 -3.70 5.06
C GLU A 60 12.09 -3.64 5.31
N GLN A 61 11.61 -2.56 5.94
CA GLN A 61 10.17 -2.34 6.15
C GLN A 61 9.45 -2.25 4.80
N HIS A 62 10.00 -1.48 3.86
CA HIS A 62 9.43 -1.34 2.53
C HIS A 62 9.42 -2.67 1.78
N ARG A 63 10.49 -3.44 1.89
CA ARG A 63 10.57 -4.76 1.25
C ARG A 63 9.54 -5.72 1.82
N LEU A 64 9.32 -5.68 3.13
CA LEU A 64 8.33 -6.52 3.77
C LEU A 64 6.92 -6.21 3.26
N VAL A 65 6.57 -4.92 3.16
CA VAL A 65 5.28 -4.50 2.62
C VAL A 65 5.13 -4.95 1.18
N ASN A 66 6.15 -4.72 0.35
CA ASN A 66 6.10 -5.10 -1.06
C ASN A 66 5.91 -6.61 -1.24
N ARG A 67 6.60 -7.43 -0.45
CA ARG A 67 6.43 -8.89 -0.51
C ARG A 67 5.02 -9.29 -0.09
N THR A 68 4.49 -8.64 0.94
CA THR A 68 3.16 -8.96 1.45
C THR A 68 2.08 -8.58 0.44
N LEU A 69 2.25 -7.47 -0.27
CA LEU A 69 1.33 -7.06 -1.33
C LEU A 69 1.46 -7.96 -2.57
N GLY A 70 2.67 -8.50 -2.82
CA GLY A 70 2.89 -9.44 -3.89
C GLY A 70 2.50 -8.91 -5.26
N ASP A 71 1.62 -9.64 -5.95
CA ASP A 71 1.21 -9.32 -7.32
C ASP A 71 0.35 -8.07 -7.45
N ILE A 72 -0.03 -7.44 -6.35
CA ILE A 72 -0.73 -6.16 -6.43
C ILE A 72 0.23 -5.06 -6.92
N VAL A 73 1.50 -5.11 -6.51
CA VAL A 73 2.46 -4.05 -6.82
C VAL A 73 2.57 -3.77 -8.32
N PRO A 74 2.71 -4.77 -9.20
CA PRO A 74 2.79 -4.49 -10.65
C PRO A 74 1.47 -4.04 -11.27
N ARG A 75 0.36 -4.13 -10.55
CA ARG A 75 -0.96 -3.73 -11.05
C ARG A 75 -1.23 -2.24 -10.84
N ILE A 76 -0.38 -1.55 -10.09
CA ILE A 76 -0.54 -0.11 -9.82
C ILE A 76 0.66 0.65 -10.37
N HIS A 77 0.50 1.97 -10.52
CA HIS A 77 1.57 2.80 -11.05
C HIS A 77 2.53 3.28 -9.98
N ALA A 78 2.00 3.73 -8.85
CA ALA A 78 2.83 4.30 -7.79
C ALA A 78 2.28 3.94 -6.41
N LEU A 79 3.20 3.81 -5.45
CA LEU A 79 2.87 3.45 -4.07
C LEU A 79 3.76 4.25 -3.14
N ALA A 80 3.13 5.07 -2.29
CA ALA A 80 3.81 5.79 -1.23
C ALA A 80 3.59 5.07 0.10
N LEU A 81 4.64 4.90 0.88
CA LEU A 81 4.58 4.17 2.15
C LEU A 81 5.01 5.08 3.30
N GLU A 82 4.19 5.12 4.35
CA GLU A 82 4.50 5.75 5.62
C GLU A 82 4.39 4.67 6.69
N LEU A 83 5.51 4.15 7.14
CA LEU A 83 5.56 2.97 7.98
C LEU A 83 6.20 3.27 9.33
N SER A 84 5.71 2.62 10.39
CA SER A 84 6.29 2.71 11.71
C SER A 84 6.07 1.42 12.48
N ALA A 85 6.86 1.24 13.54
CA ALA A 85 6.76 0.04 14.38
C ALA A 85 5.61 0.09 15.39
N GLY A 86 4.91 1.20 15.47
CA GLY A 86 3.76 1.26 16.38
C GLY A 86 3.62 2.52 17.19
#